data_30d55382b3e9d04fd9b6ce1ec9c6e07a
#
_entry.id   30d55382b3e9d04fd9b6ce1ec9c6e07a
#
_cell.length_a   1.000
_cell.length_b   1.000
_cell.length_c   1.000
_cell.angle_alpha   90.00
_cell.angle_beta   90.00
_cell.angle_gamma   90.00
#
_symmetry.space_group_name_H-M   'P 1'
#
loop_
_entity.id
_entity.type
_entity.pdbx_description
1 polymer ?
#
loop_
_entity_poly.entity_id
_entity_poly.type
_entity_poly.pdbx_seq_one_letter_code
_entity_poly.pdbx_strand_id
1 'polypeptide(L)'
;VSHAAAAPAAGSPGAARAWGWVAHLRHGGTTPWSAWTGEAPASGRVLPGAQQLELLRRLNLAASAPLTPDLAHRVLTAAAPGRGKPDLALVGVAGSAHGPRPVDPVTLPADELVRVATSVLAEDVVRIGLPREPRGLPRPWARHHRVAGDPILATAARGALGPRRLGRGRMVVIGAPLDQMLADVWTRRCFERGSGAWLEWLRFWQQRGQLPPRVDLTAVAERHAASPGGVVVVLDPTALPHALGVRRLPPAHRPGADAAELARRIATVVGLLVPPDERAALMSRTVWPRMPVTSMPPVSVPDEHREWVTRAAERMARQLQRAGYPVVGDPAAVAPVLTGETPAPERPDAAVLELAVRMLVDDDWTKEAR
;
A
#
# COMPACT_ATOMS: atom_id res chain seq x y z
N VAL A 1 -23.37 -0.16 -12.89
CA VAL A 1 -23.78 0.54 -14.12
C VAL A 1 -22.86 1.74 -14.26
N SER A 2 -21.88 1.64 -15.14
CA SER A 2 -20.90 2.70 -15.43
C SER A 2 -21.61 3.74 -16.29
N HIS A 3 -21.83 4.95 -15.76
CA HIS A 3 -22.24 6.08 -16.59
C HIS A 3 -21.00 6.53 -17.38
N ALA A 4 -20.83 5.96 -18.56
CA ALA A 4 -19.93 6.53 -19.56
C ALA A 4 -20.39 7.95 -19.85
N ALA A 5 -19.48 8.93 -19.78
CA ALA A 5 -19.76 10.28 -20.26
C ALA A 5 -20.24 10.18 -21.71
N ALA A 6 -21.33 10.88 -22.04
CA ALA A 6 -21.88 10.87 -23.40
C ALA A 6 -20.77 11.26 -24.39
N ALA A 7 -20.57 10.42 -25.40
CA ALA A 7 -19.59 10.69 -26.44
C ALA A 7 -19.87 12.05 -27.08
N PRO A 8 -18.87 12.94 -27.25
CA PRO A 8 -19.05 14.17 -28.01
C PRO A 8 -19.49 13.82 -29.43
N ALA A 9 -20.47 14.55 -29.97
CA ALA A 9 -20.93 14.36 -31.32
C ALA A 9 -19.72 14.36 -32.29
N ALA A 10 -19.58 13.33 -33.11
CA ALA A 10 -18.53 13.24 -34.11
C ALA A 10 -18.63 14.48 -35.01
N GLY A 11 -17.66 15.40 -34.93
CA GLY A 11 -17.61 16.62 -35.73
C GLY A 11 -17.50 17.93 -34.97
N SER A 12 -17.49 17.97 -33.63
CA SER A 12 -17.19 19.23 -32.94
C SER A 12 -15.70 19.60 -33.05
N PRO A 13 -15.35 20.88 -33.25
CA PRO A 13 -13.94 21.30 -33.41
C PRO A 13 -13.04 20.86 -32.26
N GLY A 14 -13.53 20.82 -31.02
CA GLY A 14 -12.80 20.33 -29.89
C GLY A 14 -12.57 18.82 -29.91
N ALA A 15 -13.42 18.02 -30.56
CA ALA A 15 -13.27 16.59 -30.60
C ALA A 15 -12.08 16.15 -31.48
N ALA A 16 -11.87 16.77 -32.66
CA ALA A 16 -10.75 16.49 -33.53
C ALA A 16 -9.40 16.80 -32.83
N ARG A 17 -9.33 17.93 -32.14
CA ARG A 17 -8.18 18.32 -31.32
C ARG A 17 -7.91 17.30 -30.21
N ALA A 18 -8.97 16.85 -29.50
CA ALA A 18 -8.82 15.87 -28.43
C ALA A 18 -8.31 14.51 -28.95
N TRP A 19 -8.85 14.03 -30.07
CA TRP A 19 -8.35 12.80 -30.70
C TRP A 19 -6.91 12.95 -31.21
N GLY A 20 -6.53 14.12 -31.70
CA GLY A 20 -5.15 14.44 -32.06
C GLY A 20 -4.23 14.31 -30.84
N TRP A 21 -4.67 14.82 -29.68
CA TRP A 21 -3.89 14.68 -28.45
C TRP A 21 -3.79 13.23 -27.95
N VAL A 22 -4.88 12.46 -28.03
CA VAL A 22 -4.84 11.00 -27.76
C VAL A 22 -3.79 10.31 -28.62
N ALA A 23 -3.79 10.57 -29.92
CA ALA A 23 -2.82 9.99 -30.85
C ALA A 23 -1.38 10.41 -30.50
N HIS A 24 -1.16 11.70 -30.21
CA HIS A 24 0.13 12.23 -29.77
C HIS A 24 0.65 11.53 -28.52
N LEU A 25 -0.17 11.41 -27.48
CA LEU A 25 0.21 10.75 -26.24
C LEU A 25 0.49 9.25 -26.42
N ARG A 26 -0.27 8.55 -27.27
CA ARG A 26 -0.01 7.13 -27.59
C ARG A 26 1.36 6.91 -28.27
N HIS A 27 1.86 7.91 -28.97
CA HIS A 27 3.18 7.88 -29.62
C HIS A 27 4.30 8.45 -28.72
N GLY A 28 4.08 8.51 -27.40
CA GLY A 28 5.09 8.98 -26.45
C GLY A 28 5.16 10.51 -26.30
N GLY A 29 4.18 11.24 -26.83
CA GLY A 29 4.12 12.69 -26.72
C GLY A 29 3.94 13.16 -25.26
N THR A 30 4.50 14.33 -24.95
CA THR A 30 4.50 14.89 -23.59
C THR A 30 3.90 16.30 -23.51
N THR A 31 3.48 16.86 -24.64
CA THR A 31 2.89 18.20 -24.74
C THR A 31 1.63 18.28 -23.89
N PRO A 32 1.49 19.27 -23.00
CA PRO A 32 0.28 19.46 -22.20
C PRO A 32 -0.91 19.89 -23.09
N TRP A 33 -2.14 19.60 -22.63
CA TRP A 33 -3.37 19.91 -23.36
C TRP A 33 -3.47 21.40 -23.73
N SER A 34 -3.12 22.30 -22.82
CA SER A 34 -3.17 23.75 -23.06
C SER A 34 -2.28 24.22 -24.21
N ALA A 35 -1.17 23.53 -24.47
CA ALA A 35 -0.22 23.84 -25.55
C ALA A 35 -0.44 23.01 -26.83
N TRP A 36 -1.35 22.02 -26.80
CA TRP A 36 -1.61 21.16 -27.94
C TRP A 36 -2.50 21.81 -28.98
N THR A 37 -2.10 21.79 -30.25
CA THR A 37 -2.84 22.41 -31.37
C THR A 37 -3.15 21.45 -32.53
N GLY A 38 -2.63 20.20 -32.47
CA GLY A 38 -2.86 19.22 -33.53
C GLY A 38 -4.26 18.64 -33.52
N GLU A 39 -4.67 18.06 -34.64
CA GLU A 39 -5.98 17.42 -34.82
C GLU A 39 -5.81 16.03 -35.45
N ALA A 40 -6.74 15.14 -35.17
CA ALA A 40 -6.85 13.85 -35.84
C ALA A 40 -8.32 13.39 -35.89
N PRO A 41 -8.67 12.50 -36.85
CA PRO A 41 -9.99 11.88 -36.83
C PRO A 41 -10.19 11.01 -35.59
N ALA A 42 -11.43 10.79 -35.21
CA ALA A 42 -11.78 9.94 -34.09
C ALA A 42 -11.24 8.52 -34.27
N SER A 43 -10.45 8.02 -33.32
CA SER A 43 -9.86 6.69 -33.32
C SER A 43 -10.57 5.71 -32.38
N GLY A 44 -11.72 6.07 -31.82
CA GLY A 44 -12.50 5.26 -30.89
C GLY A 44 -13.92 5.77 -30.69
N ARG A 45 -14.74 4.99 -29.97
CA ARG A 45 -16.15 5.33 -29.69
C ARG A 45 -16.31 6.35 -28.56
N VAL A 46 -15.40 6.33 -27.59
CA VAL A 46 -15.43 7.17 -26.39
C VAL A 46 -14.08 7.82 -26.24
N LEU A 47 -14.08 9.15 -26.01
CA LEU A 47 -12.88 9.88 -25.69
C LEU A 47 -12.46 9.53 -24.25
N PRO A 48 -11.19 9.18 -23.98
CA PRO A 48 -10.69 8.98 -22.63
C PRO A 48 -10.86 10.24 -21.77
N GLY A 49 -11.05 10.09 -20.49
CA GLY A 49 -11.16 11.21 -19.57
C GLY A 49 -9.83 11.97 -19.40
N ALA A 50 -9.94 13.18 -18.89
CA ALA A 50 -8.80 14.05 -18.64
C ALA A 50 -7.76 13.39 -17.68
N GLN A 51 -8.24 12.57 -16.72
CA GLN A 51 -7.38 11.86 -15.78
C GLN A 51 -6.49 10.81 -16.47
N GLN A 52 -7.08 10.00 -17.36
CA GLN A 52 -6.36 8.97 -18.11
C GLN A 52 -5.33 9.60 -19.02
N LEU A 53 -5.70 10.66 -19.70
CA LEU A 53 -4.83 11.38 -20.63
C LEU A 53 -3.65 12.06 -19.92
N GLU A 54 -3.89 12.74 -18.80
CA GLU A 54 -2.82 13.36 -18.02
C GLU A 54 -1.92 12.31 -17.36
N LEU A 55 -2.48 11.21 -16.89
CA LEU A 55 -1.65 10.11 -16.38
C LEU A 55 -0.75 9.56 -17.48
N LEU A 56 -1.27 9.31 -18.69
CA LEU A 56 -0.46 8.84 -19.82
C LEU A 56 0.65 9.83 -20.17
N ARG A 57 0.36 11.12 -20.16
CA ARG A 57 1.36 12.17 -20.37
C ARG A 57 2.47 12.11 -19.32
N ARG A 58 2.11 11.93 -18.04
CA ARG A 58 3.11 11.82 -16.95
C ARG A 58 3.93 10.56 -17.03
N LEU A 59 3.32 9.45 -17.46
CA LEU A 59 4.06 8.21 -17.71
C LEU A 59 5.07 8.40 -18.86
N ASN A 60 4.68 9.06 -19.97
CA ASN A 60 5.60 9.39 -21.06
C ASN A 60 6.77 10.29 -20.59
N LEU A 61 6.53 11.23 -19.67
CA LEU A 61 7.57 12.08 -19.11
C LEU A 61 8.54 11.32 -18.19
N ALA A 62 8.05 10.32 -17.46
CA ALA A 62 8.84 9.55 -16.51
C ALA A 62 9.58 8.38 -17.16
N ALA A 63 9.10 7.89 -18.28
CA ALA A 63 9.67 6.73 -18.97
C ALA A 63 10.99 7.07 -19.65
N SER A 64 11.99 6.21 -19.49
CA SER A 64 13.28 6.31 -20.19
C SER A 64 13.23 5.77 -21.64
N ALA A 65 12.20 5.01 -21.98
CA ALA A 65 11.93 4.44 -23.30
C ALA A 65 10.43 4.59 -23.63
N PRO A 66 10.01 4.51 -24.89
CA PRO A 66 8.59 4.56 -25.26
C PRO A 66 7.78 3.52 -24.51
N LEU A 67 6.63 3.91 -23.98
CA LEU A 67 5.71 3.02 -23.28
C LEU A 67 5.20 1.92 -24.25
N THR A 68 4.94 0.74 -23.70
CA THR A 68 4.31 -0.31 -24.49
C THR A 68 2.90 0.08 -24.93
N PRO A 69 2.47 -0.29 -26.14
CA PRO A 69 1.10 -0.02 -26.61
C PRO A 69 0.02 -0.60 -25.67
N ASP A 70 0.32 -1.73 -25.01
CA ASP A 70 -0.57 -2.35 -24.01
C ASP A 70 -0.76 -1.46 -22.78
N LEU A 71 0.31 -0.95 -22.20
CA LEU A 71 0.22 -0.04 -21.04
C LEU A 71 -0.54 1.23 -21.41
N ALA A 72 -0.21 1.86 -22.55
CA ALA A 72 -0.92 3.05 -23.01
C ALA A 72 -2.42 2.78 -23.22
N HIS A 73 -2.78 1.63 -23.80
CA HIS A 73 -4.17 1.23 -23.97
C HIS A 73 -4.89 1.04 -22.63
N ARG A 74 -4.29 0.32 -21.70
CA ARG A 74 -4.85 0.07 -20.35
C ARG A 74 -5.08 1.37 -19.59
N VAL A 75 -4.13 2.30 -19.62
CA VAL A 75 -4.29 3.60 -19.00
C VAL A 75 -5.47 4.38 -19.57
N LEU A 76 -5.61 4.41 -20.90
CA LEU A 76 -6.67 5.14 -21.59
C LEU A 76 -8.07 4.51 -21.39
N THR A 77 -8.12 3.22 -21.09
CA THR A 77 -9.38 2.48 -20.88
C THR A 77 -9.66 2.19 -19.40
N ALA A 78 -8.74 2.54 -18.52
CA ALA A 78 -8.90 2.29 -17.09
C ALA A 78 -10.15 3.00 -16.53
N ALA A 79 -11.04 2.21 -15.93
CA ALA A 79 -12.15 2.75 -15.16
C ALA A 79 -11.65 3.15 -13.76
N ALA A 80 -11.62 4.45 -13.48
CA ALA A 80 -11.19 4.93 -12.17
C ALA A 80 -12.27 4.61 -11.10
N PRO A 81 -12.02 3.75 -10.10
CA PRO A 81 -13.03 3.36 -9.13
C PRO A 81 -13.40 4.54 -8.24
N GLY A 82 -14.68 4.67 -7.95
CA GLY A 82 -15.19 5.69 -7.03
C GLY A 82 -16.67 6.01 -7.29
N ARG A 83 -17.53 5.85 -6.29
CA ARG A 83 -18.93 6.27 -6.40
C ARG A 83 -19.01 7.79 -6.59
N GLY A 84 -19.75 8.24 -7.62
CA GLY A 84 -19.96 9.67 -7.88
C GLY A 84 -18.73 10.43 -8.42
N LYS A 85 -17.68 9.74 -8.83
CA LYS A 85 -16.49 10.33 -9.45
C LYS A 85 -16.37 9.87 -10.90
N PRO A 86 -17.06 10.52 -11.85
CA PRO A 86 -17.01 10.18 -13.28
C PRO A 86 -15.67 10.58 -13.89
N ASP A 87 -15.43 10.12 -15.11
CA ASP A 87 -14.34 10.64 -15.93
C ASP A 87 -14.63 12.10 -16.30
N LEU A 88 -13.61 12.95 -16.20
CA LEU A 88 -13.72 14.38 -16.43
C LEU A 88 -13.47 14.68 -17.92
N ALA A 89 -14.30 15.53 -18.48
CA ALA A 89 -14.14 15.99 -19.85
C ALA A 89 -13.00 17.02 -19.97
N LEU A 90 -12.37 17.07 -21.12
CA LEU A 90 -11.37 18.11 -21.44
C LEU A 90 -12.05 19.46 -21.66
N VAL A 91 -11.45 20.53 -21.17
CA VAL A 91 -11.89 21.89 -21.47
C VAL A 91 -11.79 22.16 -22.97
N GLY A 92 -12.80 22.84 -23.53
CA GLY A 92 -12.88 23.11 -24.98
C GLY A 92 -13.39 21.93 -25.83
N VAL A 93 -13.74 20.80 -25.21
CA VAL A 93 -14.46 19.70 -25.88
C VAL A 93 -15.93 19.77 -25.46
N ALA A 94 -16.87 19.57 -26.39
CA ALA A 94 -18.28 19.54 -26.07
C ALA A 94 -18.59 18.45 -25.03
N GLY A 95 -19.03 18.87 -23.87
CA GLY A 95 -19.41 17.99 -22.75
C GLY A 95 -20.91 17.79 -22.68
N SER A 96 -21.35 16.87 -21.83
CA SER A 96 -22.77 16.72 -21.47
C SER A 96 -23.25 17.93 -20.69
N ALA A 97 -24.45 18.41 -20.98
CA ALA A 97 -25.10 19.52 -20.27
C ALA A 97 -25.26 19.25 -18.75
N HIS A 98 -25.30 17.99 -18.35
CA HIS A 98 -25.48 17.54 -16.96
C HIS A 98 -24.24 16.77 -16.43
N GLY A 99 -23.10 16.80 -17.16
CA GLY A 99 -21.85 16.18 -16.76
C GLY A 99 -21.02 17.03 -15.82
N PRO A 100 -19.91 16.49 -15.28
CA PRO A 100 -18.95 17.28 -14.50
C PRO A 100 -18.36 18.41 -15.36
N ARG A 101 -17.99 19.52 -14.69
CA ARG A 101 -17.36 20.66 -15.38
C ARG A 101 -16.09 20.19 -16.10
N PRO A 102 -15.90 20.54 -17.38
CA PRO A 102 -14.66 20.25 -18.11
C PRO A 102 -13.45 20.88 -17.44
N VAL A 103 -12.30 20.19 -17.49
CA VAL A 103 -11.07 20.60 -16.79
C VAL A 103 -9.88 20.66 -17.75
N ASP A 104 -8.89 21.49 -17.41
CA ASP A 104 -7.57 21.37 -17.98
C ASP A 104 -6.84 20.24 -17.23
N PRO A 105 -6.37 19.18 -17.92
CA PRO A 105 -5.74 18.03 -17.29
C PRO A 105 -4.56 18.38 -16.39
N VAL A 106 -3.80 19.42 -16.71
CA VAL A 106 -2.64 19.83 -15.92
C VAL A 106 -3.00 20.35 -14.52
N THR A 107 -4.25 20.82 -14.36
CA THR A 107 -4.75 21.33 -13.07
C THR A 107 -5.37 20.25 -12.18
N LEU A 108 -5.42 19.01 -12.67
CA LEU A 108 -5.99 17.90 -11.89
C LEU A 108 -5.20 17.66 -10.61
N PRO A 109 -5.89 17.48 -9.49
CA PRO A 109 -5.24 17.09 -8.25
C PRO A 109 -4.66 15.68 -8.36
N ALA A 110 -3.57 15.41 -7.65
CA ALA A 110 -2.84 14.15 -7.74
C ALA A 110 -3.71 12.92 -7.39
N ASP A 111 -4.67 13.05 -6.47
CA ASP A 111 -5.55 11.96 -6.07
C ASP A 111 -6.43 11.44 -7.23
N GLU A 112 -6.84 12.29 -8.16
CA GLU A 112 -7.59 11.89 -9.36
C GLU A 112 -6.74 11.02 -10.29
N LEU A 113 -5.45 11.32 -10.42
CA LEU A 113 -4.51 10.54 -11.22
C LEU A 113 -4.13 9.24 -10.51
N VAL A 114 -3.95 9.29 -9.18
CA VAL A 114 -3.68 8.09 -8.37
C VAL A 114 -4.83 7.09 -8.49
N ARG A 115 -6.08 7.54 -8.58
CA ARG A 115 -7.23 6.64 -8.80
C ARG A 115 -7.07 5.81 -10.08
N VAL A 116 -6.70 6.44 -11.18
CA VAL A 116 -6.45 5.74 -12.46
C VAL A 116 -5.24 4.82 -12.34
N ALA A 117 -4.13 5.33 -11.82
CA ALA A 117 -2.90 4.55 -11.66
C ALA A 117 -3.12 3.30 -10.80
N THR A 118 -3.87 3.42 -9.69
CA THR A 118 -4.18 2.28 -8.82
C THR A 118 -5.09 1.24 -9.47
N SER A 119 -5.97 1.62 -10.41
CA SER A 119 -6.72 0.67 -11.22
C SER A 119 -5.79 -0.18 -12.08
N VAL A 120 -4.88 0.46 -12.81
CA VAL A 120 -3.93 -0.24 -13.70
C VAL A 120 -3.00 -1.14 -12.88
N LEU A 121 -2.47 -0.65 -11.76
CA LEU A 121 -1.64 -1.45 -10.85
C LEU A 121 -2.39 -2.64 -10.24
N ALA A 122 -3.67 -2.47 -9.89
CA ALA A 122 -4.48 -3.56 -9.35
C ALA A 122 -4.73 -4.67 -10.39
N GLU A 123 -4.97 -4.30 -11.65
CA GLU A 123 -5.06 -5.26 -12.76
C GLU A 123 -3.73 -6.01 -12.95
N ASP A 124 -2.60 -5.31 -12.85
CA ASP A 124 -1.28 -5.95 -12.90
C ASP A 124 -1.09 -6.94 -11.76
N VAL A 125 -1.45 -6.58 -10.53
CA VAL A 125 -1.37 -7.47 -9.37
C VAL A 125 -2.17 -8.76 -9.60
N VAL A 126 -3.38 -8.65 -10.14
CA VAL A 126 -4.22 -9.81 -10.46
C VAL A 126 -3.61 -10.64 -11.61
N ARG A 127 -3.06 -9.98 -12.63
CA ARG A 127 -2.41 -10.64 -13.78
C ARG A 127 -1.12 -11.38 -13.37
N ILE A 128 -0.28 -10.78 -12.54
CA ILE A 128 0.93 -11.41 -12.00
C ILE A 128 0.55 -12.65 -11.17
N GLY A 129 -0.54 -12.56 -10.42
CA GLY A 129 -1.03 -13.65 -9.60
C GLY A 129 -0.14 -13.93 -8.39
N LEU A 130 -0.30 -15.11 -7.81
CA LEU A 130 0.46 -15.56 -6.64
C LEU A 130 1.78 -16.21 -7.07
N PRO A 131 2.92 -15.82 -6.47
CA PRO A 131 4.19 -16.50 -6.71
C PRO A 131 4.11 -17.95 -6.24
N ARG A 132 4.79 -18.85 -6.97
CA ARG A 132 4.88 -20.27 -6.60
C ARG A 132 5.59 -20.41 -5.25
N GLU A 133 4.99 -21.14 -4.33
CA GLU A 133 5.67 -21.45 -3.07
C GLU A 133 6.79 -22.47 -3.30
N PRO A 134 8.02 -22.18 -2.81
CA PRO A 134 9.08 -23.18 -2.84
C PRO A 134 8.66 -24.35 -1.95
N ARG A 135 8.51 -25.56 -2.55
CA ARG A 135 8.25 -26.80 -1.83
C ARG A 135 9.52 -27.20 -1.09
N GLY A 136 9.54 -27.00 0.23
CA GLY A 136 10.65 -27.45 1.08
C GLY A 136 10.32 -28.78 1.78
N LEU A 137 11.26 -29.74 1.79
CA LEU A 137 11.11 -30.96 2.57
C LEU A 137 11.14 -30.64 4.07
N PRO A 138 10.23 -31.19 4.89
CA PRO A 138 10.24 -30.99 6.34
C PRO A 138 11.53 -31.56 6.97
N ARG A 139 12.12 -30.81 7.91
CA ARG A 139 13.23 -31.32 8.75
C ARG A 139 12.67 -31.67 10.13
N PRO A 140 12.55 -32.96 10.49
CA PRO A 140 11.91 -33.40 11.73
C PRO A 140 12.59 -32.90 13.01
N TRP A 141 13.88 -32.56 12.95
CA TRP A 141 14.68 -32.12 14.10
C TRP A 141 14.70 -30.61 14.32
N ALA A 142 14.02 -29.83 13.48
CA ALA A 142 14.01 -28.37 13.61
C ALA A 142 13.08 -27.95 14.76
N ARG A 143 13.60 -27.10 15.68
CA ARG A 143 12.74 -26.45 16.68
C ARG A 143 11.72 -25.58 15.95
N HIS A 144 10.44 -25.81 16.21
CA HIS A 144 9.36 -25.06 15.64
C HIS A 144 9.06 -23.85 16.52
N HIS A 145 8.79 -22.72 15.90
CA HIS A 145 8.37 -21.51 16.59
C HIS A 145 7.08 -20.97 15.97
N ARG A 146 6.28 -20.33 16.80
CA ARG A 146 5.19 -19.45 16.37
C ARG A 146 5.62 -18.02 16.67
N VAL A 147 5.31 -17.09 15.79
CA VAL A 147 5.75 -15.69 15.92
C VAL A 147 4.55 -14.78 15.82
N ALA A 148 4.39 -13.87 16.78
CA ALA A 148 3.34 -12.86 16.85
C ALA A 148 3.90 -11.51 17.36
N GLY A 149 3.06 -10.52 17.54
CA GLY A 149 3.42 -9.17 17.96
C GLY A 149 3.65 -8.23 16.78
N ASP A 150 4.70 -7.41 16.84
CA ASP A 150 5.03 -6.47 15.77
C ASP A 150 5.08 -7.16 14.40
N PRO A 151 4.26 -6.77 13.42
CA PRO A 151 4.11 -7.55 12.20
C PRO A 151 5.30 -7.48 11.25
N ILE A 152 6.08 -6.40 11.28
CA ILE A 152 7.25 -6.23 10.42
C ILE A 152 8.41 -7.06 10.97
N LEU A 153 8.69 -6.96 12.27
CA LEU A 153 9.67 -7.81 12.94
C LEU A 153 9.27 -9.29 12.88
N ALA A 154 7.99 -9.60 13.07
CA ALA A 154 7.47 -10.96 12.92
C ALA A 154 7.62 -11.50 11.49
N THR A 155 7.51 -10.65 10.47
CA THR A 155 7.76 -11.05 9.07
C THR A 155 9.24 -11.34 8.84
N ALA A 156 10.15 -10.50 9.34
CA ALA A 156 11.59 -10.73 9.29
C ALA A 156 11.97 -12.04 10.02
N ALA A 157 11.39 -12.26 11.21
CA ALA A 157 11.58 -13.49 11.99
C ALA A 157 11.09 -14.74 11.24
N ARG A 158 9.91 -14.69 10.61
CA ARG A 158 9.40 -15.80 9.79
C ARG A 158 10.29 -16.08 8.58
N GLY A 159 10.79 -15.04 7.93
CA GLY A 159 11.77 -15.16 6.83
C GLY A 159 13.05 -15.87 7.27
N ALA A 160 13.59 -15.51 8.44
CA ALA A 160 14.79 -16.16 9.00
C ALA A 160 14.54 -17.62 9.41
N LEU A 161 13.35 -17.93 9.94
CA LEU A 161 12.98 -19.29 10.32
C LEU A 161 12.73 -20.17 9.08
N GLY A 162 12.22 -19.60 8.01
CA GLY A 162 11.75 -20.31 6.84
C GLY A 162 10.52 -21.20 7.15
N PRO A 163 9.86 -21.75 6.14
CA PRO A 163 8.63 -22.51 6.30
C PRO A 163 8.80 -23.79 7.13
N ARG A 164 10.01 -24.29 7.24
CA ARG A 164 10.36 -25.54 7.94
C ARG A 164 10.39 -25.43 9.47
N ARG A 165 10.54 -24.21 10.00
CA ARG A 165 10.62 -23.93 11.45
C ARG A 165 9.37 -23.26 12.01
N LEU A 166 8.39 -22.99 11.16
CA LEU A 166 7.10 -22.44 11.58
C LEU A 166 6.16 -23.61 11.93
N GLY A 167 5.58 -23.60 13.12
CA GLY A 167 4.65 -24.69 13.54
C GLY A 167 4.26 -24.67 15.00
N ARG A 168 4.00 -25.86 15.57
CA ARG A 168 3.44 -26.07 16.92
C ARG A 168 4.45 -25.87 18.08
N GLY A 169 5.50 -25.09 17.93
CA GLY A 169 6.50 -24.87 18.95
C GLY A 169 6.21 -23.72 19.91
N ARG A 170 7.27 -23.22 20.54
CA ARG A 170 7.24 -22.08 21.45
C ARG A 170 6.68 -20.84 20.76
N MET A 171 5.83 -20.09 21.42
CA MET A 171 5.33 -18.80 20.96
C MET A 171 6.35 -17.71 21.31
N VAL A 172 6.83 -16.98 20.32
CA VAL A 172 7.67 -15.79 20.49
C VAL A 172 6.83 -14.56 20.12
N VAL A 173 6.52 -13.73 21.09
CA VAL A 173 5.80 -12.47 20.92
C VAL A 173 6.83 -11.35 20.85
N ILE A 174 6.90 -10.67 19.72
CA ILE A 174 7.91 -9.65 19.45
C ILE A 174 7.29 -8.28 19.71
N GLY A 175 7.91 -7.50 20.58
CA GLY A 175 7.54 -6.12 20.87
C GLY A 175 8.53 -5.11 20.30
N ALA A 176 8.07 -3.87 20.23
CA ALA A 176 8.80 -2.66 19.86
C ALA A 176 8.14 -1.47 20.59
N PRO A 177 8.66 -0.24 20.48
CA PRO A 177 7.96 0.96 20.92
C PRO A 177 6.53 1.02 20.36
N LEU A 178 5.56 1.41 21.19
CA LEU A 178 4.13 1.25 20.86
C LEU A 178 3.71 2.08 19.66
N ASP A 179 4.23 3.28 19.50
CA ASP A 179 4.03 4.15 18.34
C ASP A 179 4.49 3.45 17.04
N GLN A 180 5.65 2.83 17.07
CA GLN A 180 6.20 2.05 15.96
C GLN A 180 5.32 0.82 15.67
N MET A 181 4.89 0.06 16.69
CA MET A 181 4.01 -1.09 16.52
C MET A 181 2.67 -0.71 15.88
N LEU A 182 2.10 0.45 16.26
CA LEU A 182 0.88 0.97 15.65
C LEU A 182 1.08 1.27 14.17
N ALA A 183 2.17 1.96 13.81
CA ALA A 183 2.54 2.25 12.44
C ALA A 183 2.76 0.97 11.61
N ASP A 184 3.50 0.00 12.17
CA ASP A 184 3.81 -1.27 11.53
C ASP A 184 2.55 -2.13 11.31
N VAL A 185 1.61 -2.14 12.27
CA VAL A 185 0.34 -2.87 12.12
C VAL A 185 -0.55 -2.24 11.05
N TRP A 186 -0.67 -0.91 11.02
CA TRP A 186 -1.44 -0.23 9.98
C TRP A 186 -0.83 -0.44 8.60
N THR A 187 0.48 -0.23 8.47
CA THR A 187 1.22 -0.47 7.22
C THR A 187 1.01 -1.91 6.74
N ARG A 188 1.24 -2.89 7.61
CA ARG A 188 1.04 -4.30 7.24
C ARG A 188 -0.39 -4.59 6.80
N ARG A 189 -1.38 -3.99 7.45
CA ARG A 189 -2.78 -4.12 7.08
C ARG A 189 -3.07 -3.55 5.69
N CYS A 190 -2.41 -2.45 5.29
CA CYS A 190 -2.50 -1.90 3.93
C CYS A 190 -2.04 -2.91 2.88
N PHE A 191 -1.00 -3.70 3.20
CA PHE A 191 -0.49 -4.77 2.35
C PHE A 191 -1.17 -6.14 2.55
N GLU A 192 -2.25 -6.23 3.29
CA GLU A 192 -3.02 -7.48 3.45
C GLU A 192 -4.46 -7.29 2.98
N ARG A 193 -5.26 -6.62 3.77
CA ARG A 193 -6.73 -6.54 3.61
C ARG A 193 -7.24 -5.14 3.27
N GLY A 194 -6.32 -4.18 3.19
CA GLY A 194 -6.66 -2.76 3.16
C GLY A 194 -7.02 -2.23 4.56
N SER A 195 -7.05 -0.92 4.68
CA SER A 195 -7.36 -0.19 5.91
C SER A 195 -8.05 1.13 5.55
N GLY A 196 -8.67 1.80 6.53
CA GLY A 196 -8.97 3.21 6.45
C GLY A 196 -7.70 4.07 6.43
N ALA A 197 -7.84 5.37 6.18
CA ALA A 197 -6.71 6.29 6.27
C ALA A 197 -6.07 6.24 7.67
N TRP A 198 -4.76 6.55 7.75
CA TRP A 198 -3.99 6.41 8.99
C TRP A 198 -4.64 7.10 10.20
N LEU A 199 -5.02 8.37 10.04
CA LEU A 199 -5.62 9.15 11.12
C LEU A 199 -7.01 8.63 11.55
N GLU A 200 -7.82 8.20 10.59
CA GLU A 200 -9.14 7.60 10.87
C GLU A 200 -8.98 6.29 11.64
N TRP A 201 -7.99 5.49 11.27
CA TRP A 201 -7.69 4.24 11.93
C TRP A 201 -7.18 4.44 13.35
N LEU A 202 -6.32 5.44 13.61
CA LEU A 202 -5.88 5.81 14.97
C LEU A 202 -7.06 6.28 15.83
N ARG A 203 -7.88 7.21 15.30
CA ARG A 203 -9.08 7.71 16.02
C ARG A 203 -10.03 6.58 16.40
N PHE A 204 -10.26 5.63 15.49
CA PHE A 204 -11.10 4.47 15.77
C PHE A 204 -10.63 3.67 16.99
N TRP A 205 -9.34 3.39 17.13
CA TRP A 205 -8.79 2.66 18.26
C TRP A 205 -8.77 3.48 19.55
N GLN A 206 -8.40 4.76 19.44
CA GLN A 206 -8.43 5.69 20.57
C GLN A 206 -9.83 5.85 21.16
N GLN A 207 -10.86 6.03 20.34
CA GLN A 207 -12.25 6.17 20.78
C GLN A 207 -12.77 4.93 21.50
N ARG A 208 -12.26 3.75 21.16
CA ARG A 208 -12.58 2.50 21.84
C ARG A 208 -11.77 2.28 23.12
N GLY A 209 -10.79 3.10 23.38
CA GLY A 209 -9.87 2.92 24.52
C GLY A 209 -9.05 1.61 24.45
N GLN A 210 -8.95 0.99 23.28
CA GLN A 210 -8.33 -0.31 23.07
C GLN A 210 -7.14 -0.21 22.11
N LEU A 211 -6.22 -1.17 22.24
CA LEU A 211 -5.17 -1.36 21.25
C LEU A 211 -5.60 -2.36 20.17
N PRO A 212 -5.06 -2.23 18.94
CA PRO A 212 -5.23 -3.26 17.93
C PRO A 212 -4.76 -4.63 18.46
N PRO A 213 -5.46 -5.73 18.16
CA PRO A 213 -5.18 -7.04 18.78
C PRO A 213 -3.76 -7.60 18.54
N ARG A 214 -3.05 -7.10 17.53
CA ARG A 214 -1.65 -7.49 17.24
C ARG A 214 -0.64 -6.67 18.03
N VAL A 215 -1.03 -5.48 18.51
CA VAL A 215 -0.19 -4.55 19.24
C VAL A 215 -0.25 -4.79 20.75
N ASP A 216 -1.37 -5.27 21.26
CA ASP A 216 -1.52 -5.64 22.66
C ASP A 216 -0.74 -6.92 22.95
N LEU A 217 0.54 -6.73 23.35
CA LEU A 217 1.46 -7.85 23.57
C LEU A 217 0.99 -8.76 24.70
N THR A 218 0.38 -8.20 25.72
CA THR A 218 -0.13 -8.96 26.89
C THR A 218 -1.30 -9.84 26.47
N ALA A 219 -2.28 -9.30 25.77
CA ALA A 219 -3.40 -10.08 25.25
C ALA A 219 -2.95 -11.11 24.21
N VAL A 220 -1.90 -10.82 23.41
CA VAL A 220 -1.31 -11.81 22.50
C VAL A 220 -0.65 -12.94 23.30
N ALA A 221 0.15 -12.63 24.31
CA ALA A 221 0.83 -13.63 25.12
C ALA A 221 -0.15 -14.51 25.89
N GLU A 222 -1.16 -13.94 26.51
CA GLU A 222 -2.21 -14.65 27.26
C GLU A 222 -2.99 -15.63 26.38
N ARG A 223 -3.39 -15.22 25.17
CA ARG A 223 -4.06 -16.12 24.22
C ARG A 223 -3.23 -17.34 23.83
N HIS A 224 -1.92 -17.26 24.00
CA HIS A 224 -1.00 -18.34 23.66
C HIS A 224 -0.31 -18.95 24.89
N ALA A 225 -0.70 -18.59 26.10
CA ALA A 225 -0.12 -19.11 27.34
C ALA A 225 -0.17 -20.65 27.44
N ALA A 226 -1.24 -21.25 26.96
CA ALA A 226 -1.42 -22.71 26.90
C ALA A 226 -0.74 -23.39 25.69
N SER A 227 0.07 -22.67 24.92
CA SER A 227 0.74 -23.25 23.74
C SER A 227 1.79 -24.30 24.17
N PRO A 228 1.90 -25.42 23.46
CA PRO A 228 2.98 -26.38 23.68
C PRO A 228 4.34 -25.66 23.51
N GLY A 229 5.21 -25.73 24.52
CA GLY A 229 6.51 -25.02 24.53
C GLY A 229 6.48 -23.63 25.17
N GLY A 230 5.30 -23.17 25.61
CA GLY A 230 5.14 -21.90 26.34
C GLY A 230 5.21 -20.65 25.45
N VAL A 231 5.19 -19.50 26.12
CA VAL A 231 5.26 -18.15 25.52
C VAL A 231 6.51 -17.45 26.03
N VAL A 232 7.13 -16.64 25.19
CA VAL A 232 8.14 -15.65 25.57
C VAL A 232 7.84 -14.33 24.86
N VAL A 233 7.89 -13.22 25.59
CA VAL A 233 7.83 -11.87 25.02
C VAL A 233 9.26 -11.36 24.86
N VAL A 234 9.60 -10.86 23.68
CA VAL A 234 10.94 -10.33 23.40
C VAL A 234 10.80 -8.86 23.01
N LEU A 235 11.33 -7.99 23.86
CA LEU A 235 11.31 -6.53 23.69
C LEU A 235 12.67 -5.99 23.24
N ASP A 236 13.72 -6.80 23.39
CA ASP A 236 15.05 -6.47 22.90
C ASP A 236 15.26 -7.09 21.51
N PRO A 237 15.36 -6.26 20.44
CA PRO A 237 15.60 -6.76 19.09
C PRO A 237 16.90 -7.56 18.95
N THR A 238 17.92 -7.26 19.77
CA THR A 238 19.21 -7.96 19.74
C THR A 238 19.13 -9.38 20.28
N ALA A 239 18.19 -9.66 21.15
CA ALA A 239 17.94 -10.98 21.71
C ALA A 239 17.08 -11.88 20.80
N LEU A 240 16.40 -11.31 19.77
CA LEU A 240 15.52 -12.06 18.87
C LEU A 240 16.23 -13.23 18.14
N PRO A 241 17.44 -13.09 17.57
CA PRO A 241 18.12 -14.20 16.93
C PRO A 241 18.30 -15.39 17.88
N HIS A 242 18.72 -15.11 19.14
CA HIS A 242 18.89 -16.15 20.14
C HIS A 242 17.56 -16.81 20.53
N ALA A 243 16.53 -16.01 20.77
CA ALA A 243 15.18 -16.51 21.14
C ALA A 243 14.57 -17.42 20.04
N LEU A 244 14.92 -17.18 18.78
CA LEU A 244 14.45 -17.93 17.62
C LEU A 244 15.42 -19.06 17.21
N GLY A 245 16.60 -19.16 17.81
CA GLY A 245 17.63 -20.13 17.44
C GLY A 245 18.16 -19.92 16.01
N VAL A 246 18.25 -18.68 15.55
CA VAL A 246 18.83 -18.28 14.26
C VAL A 246 20.10 -17.45 14.49
N ARG A 247 21.00 -17.41 13.50
CA ARG A 247 22.24 -16.63 13.63
C ARG A 247 22.01 -15.13 13.54
N ARG A 248 21.13 -14.72 12.64
CA ARG A 248 20.79 -13.30 12.40
C ARG A 248 19.38 -13.20 11.83
N LEU A 249 18.77 -12.05 11.99
CA LEU A 249 17.53 -11.68 11.30
C LEU A 249 17.87 -10.85 10.04
N PRO A 250 17.12 -10.98 8.97
CA PRO A 250 17.17 -10.01 7.89
C PRO A 250 16.74 -8.64 8.43
N PRO A 251 17.23 -7.54 7.81
CA PRO A 251 16.78 -6.20 8.19
C PRO A 251 15.25 -6.09 8.05
N ALA A 252 14.62 -5.50 9.04
CA ALA A 252 13.19 -5.24 9.02
C ALA A 252 12.93 -4.02 8.12
N HIS A 253 12.48 -4.27 6.89
CA HIS A 253 12.14 -3.20 5.96
C HIS A 253 10.79 -2.59 6.32
N ARG A 254 10.76 -1.30 6.60
CA ARG A 254 9.54 -0.51 6.83
C ARG A 254 9.26 0.36 5.61
N PRO A 255 8.16 0.11 4.90
CA PRO A 255 7.75 0.96 3.78
C PRO A 255 7.48 2.40 4.25
N GLY A 256 7.80 3.37 3.39
CA GLY A 256 7.44 4.76 3.60
C GLY A 256 5.93 5.00 3.63
N ALA A 257 5.52 6.17 4.09
CA ALA A 257 4.11 6.56 4.17
C ALA A 257 3.42 6.56 2.79
N ASP A 258 4.13 6.97 1.74
CA ASP A 258 3.67 6.92 0.35
C ASP A 258 3.44 5.49 -0.15
N ALA A 259 4.36 4.58 0.14
CA ALA A 259 4.25 3.17 -0.22
C ALA A 259 3.09 2.48 0.52
N ALA A 260 2.92 2.77 1.81
CA ALA A 260 1.80 2.25 2.59
C ALA A 260 0.45 2.77 2.09
N GLU A 261 0.36 4.06 1.76
CA GLU A 261 -0.85 4.67 1.21
C GLU A 261 -1.17 4.13 -0.20
N LEU A 262 -0.15 4.00 -1.07
CA LEU A 262 -0.34 3.39 -2.39
C LEU A 262 -0.85 1.95 -2.25
N ALA A 263 -0.23 1.14 -1.40
CA ALA A 263 -0.67 -0.23 -1.13
C ALA A 263 -2.12 -0.27 -0.61
N ARG A 264 -2.51 0.65 0.28
CA ARG A 264 -3.88 0.78 0.77
C ARG A 264 -4.89 1.00 -0.37
N ARG A 265 -4.55 1.90 -1.31
CA ARG A 265 -5.39 2.20 -2.49
C ARG A 265 -5.45 1.01 -3.45
N ILE A 266 -4.32 0.39 -3.76
CA ILE A 266 -4.28 -0.84 -4.58
C ILE A 266 -5.13 -1.94 -3.93
N ALA A 267 -4.99 -2.19 -2.63
CA ALA A 267 -5.77 -3.20 -1.92
C ALA A 267 -7.28 -2.98 -1.99
N THR A 268 -7.71 -1.71 -2.02
CA THR A 268 -9.12 -1.35 -2.19
C THR A 268 -9.63 -1.79 -3.56
N VAL A 269 -8.87 -1.52 -4.63
CA VAL A 269 -9.26 -1.89 -6.01
C VAL A 269 -9.16 -3.40 -6.22
N VAL A 270 -8.07 -4.04 -5.78
CA VAL A 270 -7.92 -5.50 -5.83
C VAL A 270 -9.10 -6.20 -5.13
N GLY A 271 -9.61 -5.63 -4.02
CA GLY A 271 -10.77 -6.15 -3.32
C GLY A 271 -12.09 -6.07 -4.10
N LEU A 272 -12.14 -5.35 -5.21
CA LEU A 272 -13.28 -5.33 -6.16
C LEU A 272 -13.11 -6.39 -7.26
N LEU A 273 -11.89 -6.89 -7.47
CA LEU A 273 -11.54 -7.79 -8.56
C LEU A 273 -11.46 -9.25 -8.13
N VAL A 274 -11.10 -9.50 -6.86
CA VAL A 274 -10.88 -10.87 -6.34
C VAL A 274 -11.51 -11.05 -4.95
N PRO A 275 -11.76 -12.31 -4.52
CA PRO A 275 -12.25 -12.62 -3.18
C PRO A 275 -11.29 -12.14 -2.05
N PRO A 276 -11.80 -11.93 -0.81
CA PRO A 276 -11.01 -11.39 0.30
C PRO A 276 -9.74 -12.17 0.65
N ASP A 277 -9.79 -13.50 0.56
CA ASP A 277 -8.64 -14.36 0.89
C ASP A 277 -7.56 -14.26 -0.17
N GLU A 278 -7.95 -14.22 -1.43
CA GLU A 278 -7.03 -14.03 -2.56
C GLU A 278 -6.41 -12.64 -2.53
N ARG A 279 -7.20 -11.59 -2.22
CA ARG A 279 -6.69 -10.24 -2.03
C ARG A 279 -5.56 -10.20 -1.00
N ALA A 280 -5.78 -10.78 0.18
CA ALA A 280 -4.78 -10.79 1.24
C ALA A 280 -3.49 -11.50 0.81
N ALA A 281 -3.61 -12.59 0.06
CA ALA A 281 -2.47 -13.32 -0.48
C ALA A 281 -1.73 -12.51 -1.56
N LEU A 282 -2.43 -11.94 -2.54
CA LEU A 282 -1.85 -11.10 -3.60
C LEU A 282 -1.11 -9.89 -3.00
N MET A 283 -1.75 -9.15 -2.11
CA MET A 283 -1.15 -7.97 -1.50
C MET A 283 0.11 -8.32 -0.70
N SER A 284 0.08 -9.39 0.08
CA SER A 284 1.22 -9.76 0.94
C SER A 284 2.35 -10.49 0.23
N ARG A 285 2.08 -11.22 -0.86
CA ARG A 285 3.05 -12.08 -1.54
C ARG A 285 3.48 -11.54 -2.90
N THR A 286 2.67 -10.67 -3.52
CA THR A 286 2.97 -10.08 -4.81
C THR A 286 3.33 -8.59 -4.67
N VAL A 287 2.50 -7.79 -3.98
CA VAL A 287 2.74 -6.34 -3.85
C VAL A 287 3.86 -6.04 -2.85
N TRP A 288 3.81 -6.62 -1.63
CA TRP A 288 4.78 -6.33 -0.58
C TRP A 288 6.25 -6.50 -1.01
N PRO A 289 6.68 -7.63 -1.61
CA PRO A 289 8.09 -7.82 -1.98
C PRO A 289 8.54 -7.00 -3.19
N ARG A 290 7.60 -6.48 -3.99
CA ARG A 290 7.87 -5.65 -5.18
C ARG A 290 7.74 -4.15 -4.93
N MET A 291 7.28 -3.75 -3.74
CA MET A 291 7.14 -2.33 -3.41
C MET A 291 8.52 -1.67 -3.38
N PRO A 292 8.76 -0.63 -4.19
CA PRO A 292 10.04 0.07 -4.20
C PRO A 292 10.33 0.72 -2.85
N VAL A 293 11.62 0.79 -2.52
CA VAL A 293 12.07 1.59 -1.38
C VAL A 293 11.90 3.07 -1.73
N THR A 294 11.28 3.82 -0.83
CA THR A 294 11.07 5.25 -0.97
C THR A 294 11.91 6.03 0.03
N SER A 295 12.13 7.31 -0.23
CA SER A 295 12.81 8.21 0.70
C SER A 295 11.89 8.74 1.80
N MET A 296 10.59 8.55 1.65
CA MET A 296 9.63 8.97 2.69
C MET A 296 9.77 8.12 3.95
N PRO A 297 9.72 8.74 5.14
CA PRO A 297 9.69 7.98 6.38
C PRO A 297 8.38 7.18 6.49
N PRO A 298 8.35 6.11 7.30
CA PRO A 298 7.12 5.45 7.71
C PRO A 298 6.15 6.43 8.37
N VAL A 299 4.86 6.08 8.42
CA VAL A 299 3.88 6.88 9.17
C VAL A 299 4.27 6.99 10.64
N SER A 300 4.02 8.14 11.24
CA SER A 300 4.24 8.41 12.66
C SER A 300 2.94 8.73 13.38
N VAL A 301 2.93 8.59 14.71
CA VAL A 301 1.78 8.95 15.53
C VAL A 301 1.76 10.47 15.73
N PRO A 302 0.69 11.17 15.30
CA PRO A 302 0.57 12.62 15.50
C PRO A 302 0.43 13.00 16.97
N ASP A 303 0.76 14.25 17.30
CA ASP A 303 0.74 14.78 18.66
C ASP A 303 -0.62 14.66 19.35
N GLU A 304 -1.72 14.80 18.58
CA GLU A 304 -3.09 14.63 19.11
C GLU A 304 -3.37 13.24 19.69
N HIS A 305 -2.59 12.23 19.31
CA HIS A 305 -2.72 10.84 19.79
C HIS A 305 -1.64 10.46 20.83
N ARG A 306 -0.65 11.33 21.07
CA ARG A 306 0.52 11.06 21.90
C ARG A 306 0.16 10.60 23.30
N GLU A 307 -0.71 11.33 23.98
CA GLU A 307 -1.12 11.01 25.36
C GLU A 307 -1.82 9.65 25.46
N TRP A 308 -2.67 9.31 24.49
CA TRP A 308 -3.30 7.99 24.46
C TRP A 308 -2.28 6.87 24.31
N VAL A 309 -1.31 7.02 23.39
CA VAL A 309 -0.26 6.03 23.14
C VAL A 309 0.63 5.87 24.36
N THR A 310 1.06 6.97 24.98
CA THR A 310 1.88 6.94 26.20
C THR A 310 1.17 6.20 27.35
N ARG A 311 -0.07 6.55 27.63
CA ARG A 311 -0.86 5.87 28.69
C ARG A 311 -1.07 4.38 28.38
N ALA A 312 -1.24 4.03 27.11
CA ALA A 312 -1.40 2.63 26.70
C ALA A 312 -0.08 1.86 26.87
N ALA A 313 1.06 2.46 26.51
CA ALA A 313 2.38 1.87 26.70
C ALA A 313 2.70 1.62 28.18
N GLU A 314 2.43 2.60 29.05
CA GLU A 314 2.61 2.46 30.50
C GLU A 314 1.77 1.33 31.09
N ARG A 315 0.50 1.20 30.67
CA ARG A 315 -0.34 0.07 31.11
C ARG A 315 0.25 -1.26 30.67
N MET A 316 0.67 -1.36 29.41
CA MET A 316 1.29 -2.57 28.86
C MET A 316 2.60 -2.91 29.58
N ALA A 317 3.47 -1.93 29.85
CA ALA A 317 4.71 -2.14 30.60
C ALA A 317 4.44 -2.73 31.99
N ARG A 318 3.48 -2.15 32.75
CA ARG A 318 3.09 -2.66 34.09
C ARG A 318 2.51 -4.09 34.01
N GLN A 319 1.76 -4.42 32.98
CA GLN A 319 1.23 -5.78 32.76
C GLN A 319 2.35 -6.77 32.44
N LEU A 320 3.30 -6.40 31.58
CA LEU A 320 4.46 -7.23 31.25
C LEU A 320 5.36 -7.47 32.47
N GLN A 321 5.54 -6.47 33.35
CA GLN A 321 6.28 -6.64 34.61
C GLN A 321 5.64 -7.65 35.57
N ARG A 322 4.32 -7.80 35.52
CA ARG A 322 3.55 -8.72 36.40
C ARG A 322 3.26 -10.06 35.70
N ALA A 323 3.74 -10.22 34.48
CA ALA A 323 3.43 -11.40 33.65
C ALA A 323 4.00 -12.69 34.28
N GLY A 324 3.21 -13.75 34.23
CA GLY A 324 3.65 -15.10 34.64
C GLY A 324 4.45 -15.86 33.56
N TYR A 325 4.85 -15.19 32.47
CA TYR A 325 5.65 -15.74 31.38
C TYR A 325 6.96 -14.96 31.21
N PRO A 326 8.00 -15.57 30.61
CA PRO A 326 9.28 -14.91 30.42
C PRO A 326 9.16 -13.67 29.52
N VAL A 327 9.75 -12.54 29.97
CA VAL A 327 9.95 -11.33 29.19
C VAL A 327 11.45 -11.09 29.05
N VAL A 328 11.93 -10.97 27.81
CA VAL A 328 13.32 -10.70 27.47
C VAL A 328 13.45 -9.25 27.03
N GLY A 329 14.25 -8.48 27.75
CA GLY A 329 14.38 -7.03 27.62
C GLY A 329 13.61 -6.29 28.70
N ASP A 330 13.73 -4.96 28.69
CA ASP A 330 13.07 -4.08 29.64
C ASP A 330 11.61 -3.84 29.21
N PRO A 331 10.60 -4.12 30.05
CA PRO A 331 9.21 -3.74 29.78
C PRO A 331 9.00 -2.26 29.46
N ALA A 332 9.87 -1.37 29.95
CA ALA A 332 9.84 0.05 29.58
C ALA A 332 10.16 0.32 28.09
N ALA A 333 10.77 -0.64 27.37
CA ALA A 333 11.07 -0.51 25.95
C ALA A 333 9.82 -0.39 25.04
N VAL A 334 8.61 -0.67 25.56
CA VAL A 334 7.35 -0.40 24.85
C VAL A 334 6.96 1.09 24.86
N ALA A 335 7.65 1.93 25.65
CA ALA A 335 7.40 3.36 25.67
C ALA A 335 7.59 3.94 24.26
N PRO A 336 6.70 4.84 23.81
CA PRO A 336 6.79 5.41 22.49
C PRO A 336 8.03 6.28 22.35
N VAL A 337 8.73 6.13 21.22
CA VAL A 337 9.83 7.03 20.83
C VAL A 337 9.23 8.14 19.96
N LEU A 338 8.55 9.06 20.63
CA LEU A 338 7.90 10.19 19.96
C LEU A 338 8.99 11.15 19.49
N THR A 339 9.57 10.88 18.32
CA THR A 339 10.39 11.85 17.61
C THR A 339 9.51 13.04 17.27
N GLY A 340 9.96 14.24 17.64
CA GLY A 340 9.22 15.48 17.39
C GLY A 340 8.77 15.58 15.94
N GLU A 341 7.81 16.44 15.69
CA GLU A 341 7.09 16.65 14.44
C GLU A 341 7.87 16.19 13.19
N THR A 342 7.53 14.99 12.70
CA THR A 342 7.73 14.74 11.27
C THR A 342 6.53 15.43 10.62
N PRO A 343 6.71 16.57 9.97
CA PRO A 343 5.60 17.25 9.33
C PRO A 343 4.93 16.25 8.39
N ALA A 344 3.62 16.08 8.53
CA ALA A 344 2.86 15.36 7.53
C ALA A 344 3.20 16.00 6.17
N PRO A 345 3.56 15.21 5.15
CA PRO A 345 3.95 15.77 3.87
C PRO A 345 2.82 16.68 3.38
N GLU A 346 3.15 17.93 3.02
CA GLU A 346 2.17 18.93 2.55
C GLU A 346 1.29 18.41 1.41
N ARG A 347 1.75 17.41 0.68
CA ARG A 347 1.04 16.78 -0.45
C ARG A 347 1.30 15.27 -0.51
N PRO A 348 0.73 14.46 0.36
CA PRO A 348 0.95 13.01 0.36
C PRO A 348 0.55 12.37 -0.99
N ASP A 349 -0.52 12.87 -1.63
CA ASP A 349 -0.98 12.35 -2.92
C ASP A 349 0.01 12.57 -4.06
N ALA A 350 0.84 13.61 -4.00
CA ALA A 350 1.87 13.85 -5.01
C ALA A 350 2.97 12.78 -4.94
N ALA A 351 3.44 12.43 -3.74
CA ALA A 351 4.44 11.38 -3.55
C ALA A 351 3.88 9.99 -3.91
N VAL A 352 2.61 9.74 -3.55
CA VAL A 352 1.91 8.50 -3.94
C VAL A 352 1.79 8.39 -5.46
N LEU A 353 1.46 9.50 -6.15
CA LEU A 353 1.40 9.52 -7.61
C LEU A 353 2.76 9.27 -8.24
N GLU A 354 3.81 9.91 -7.75
CA GLU A 354 5.17 9.72 -8.25
C GLU A 354 5.61 8.26 -8.10
N LEU A 355 5.32 7.64 -6.96
CA LEU A 355 5.58 6.22 -6.73
C LEU A 355 4.77 5.34 -7.69
N ALA A 356 3.48 5.61 -7.87
CA ALA A 356 2.63 4.85 -8.78
C ALA A 356 3.10 4.96 -10.24
N VAL A 357 3.46 6.17 -10.70
CA VAL A 357 4.04 6.40 -12.02
C VAL A 357 5.33 5.61 -12.19
N ARG A 358 6.25 5.67 -11.23
CA ARG A 358 7.50 4.91 -11.27
C ARG A 358 7.25 3.40 -11.38
N MET A 359 6.30 2.85 -10.61
CA MET A 359 5.95 1.43 -10.69
C MET A 359 5.36 1.04 -12.05
N LEU A 360 4.55 1.90 -12.66
CA LEU A 360 3.93 1.61 -13.97
C LEU A 360 4.93 1.66 -15.13
N VAL A 361 6.01 2.46 -15.02
CA VAL A 361 7.08 2.52 -16.04
C VAL A 361 8.22 1.53 -15.77
N ASP A 362 8.20 0.84 -14.63
CA ASP A 362 9.21 -0.17 -14.27
C ASP A 362 8.84 -1.52 -14.90
N ASP A 363 9.61 -1.93 -15.91
CA ASP A 363 9.44 -3.23 -16.56
C ASP A 363 9.59 -4.40 -15.58
N ASP A 364 10.32 -4.25 -14.48
CA ASP A 364 10.53 -5.31 -13.49
C ASP A 364 9.30 -5.51 -12.59
N TRP A 365 8.39 -4.54 -12.52
CA TRP A 365 7.15 -4.64 -11.77
C TRP A 365 6.28 -5.83 -12.21
N THR A 366 6.16 -6.04 -13.52
CA THR A 366 5.30 -7.09 -14.12
C THR A 366 6.03 -8.41 -14.36
N LYS A 367 7.37 -8.46 -14.22
CA LYS A 367 8.13 -9.70 -14.40
C LYS A 367 7.88 -10.68 -13.26
N GLU A 368 7.85 -11.98 -13.58
CA GLU A 368 7.80 -13.03 -12.56
C GLU A 368 8.99 -12.88 -11.59
N ALA A 369 8.71 -12.96 -10.29
CA ALA A 369 9.76 -13.04 -9.28
C ALA A 369 10.57 -14.34 -9.51
N ARG A 370 11.81 -14.20 -9.95
CA ARG A 370 12.74 -15.33 -10.12
C ARG A 370 13.12 -15.97 -8.80
#